data_630e43f19ac2815344654546b4639769
#
_entry.id   630e43f19ac2815344654546b4639769
#
_cell.length_a   1.000
_cell.length_b   1.000
_cell.length_c   1.000
_cell.angle_alpha   90.00
_cell.angle_beta   90.00
_cell.angle_gamma   90.00
#
_symmetry.space_group_name_H-M   'P 1'
#
loop_
_entity.id
_entity.type
_entity.pdbx_description
1 polymer ?
#
loop_
_entity_poly.entity_id
_entity_poly.type
_entity_poly.pdbx_seq_one_letter_code
_entity_poly.pdbx_strand_id
1 'polypeptide(L)'
;MGCSRANVRYPLMLTILGFAMIATFLVLIMMKKMSPIAALVLIPALFCVFVGKGAQLGDYVIDGVTSLAPTAAMLMFAIVYFGVMIDVGLFDPIVRGILKFCKADPMRIVVGTALLAAIVSLDGDGSTTFMITVSAMYPLYKRLKMSLVVMTGVAAMANGVMNTLPWGGPTARAATALKLDASDIFVPMIPALLVGLAFVFALSYVLGVRERRRLGVLTLDEVLEAEKETETVLVGAGGSGDGKVDMRKRLPAGGGATGSGPDAPEDPQNPEGDGFQGLDPNRATLRPRLYWFNALLTVTLLTAMIMELLPIPVLFLLGAALALSVNFPSIPDQKARLAAHADNVLNVSGMVFAAAVFTGVLQGTGMVDHMARWMVDVIPGSMGPHMALVTGILSLPLTYFMSNDGFYFGVLPVLAEAGAAHGVSPLEVARASLVGQPLHMSSPLVPAVYVLVGMAKVEFGDHTRFVVKWAALTCLVILAAGMLFGII
;
A
#
# COMPACT_ATOMS: atom_id res chain seq x y z
N MET A 1 30.91 -27.53 -39.98
CA MET A 1 30.98 -26.15 -39.46
C MET A 1 29.61 -25.47 -39.33
N GLY A 2 28.47 -26.17 -39.33
CA GLY A 2 27.12 -25.63 -39.23
C GLY A 2 26.45 -25.70 -37.83
N CYS A 3 27.02 -26.44 -36.87
CA CYS A 3 26.37 -26.72 -35.60
C CYS A 3 26.63 -25.67 -34.49
N SER A 4 27.62 -24.77 -34.64
CA SER A 4 28.03 -23.82 -33.62
C SER A 4 27.17 -22.51 -33.60
N ARG A 5 26.59 -22.10 -34.74
CA ARG A 5 25.85 -20.83 -34.81
C ARG A 5 24.38 -20.92 -34.33
N ALA A 6 23.79 -22.11 -34.38
CA ALA A 6 22.44 -22.32 -33.89
C ALA A 6 22.38 -22.32 -32.35
N ASN A 7 23.43 -22.87 -31.70
CA ASN A 7 23.52 -22.96 -30.23
C ASN A 7 23.71 -21.61 -29.51
N VAL A 8 24.24 -20.59 -30.18
CA VAL A 8 24.43 -19.24 -29.59
C VAL A 8 23.25 -18.32 -29.85
N ARG A 9 22.45 -18.57 -30.91
CA ARG A 9 21.31 -17.70 -31.28
C ARG A 9 20.10 -17.91 -30.37
N TYR A 10 19.83 -19.12 -29.91
CA TYR A 10 18.66 -19.43 -29.08
C TYR A 10 18.73 -18.79 -27.69
N PRO A 11 19.82 -18.88 -26.92
CA PRO A 11 19.98 -18.19 -25.65
C PRO A 11 19.81 -16.66 -25.77
N LEU A 12 20.46 -16.04 -26.73
CA LEU A 12 20.36 -14.60 -26.97
C LEU A 12 18.91 -14.16 -27.34
N MET A 13 18.22 -14.98 -28.12
CA MET A 13 16.81 -14.73 -28.47
C MET A 13 15.91 -14.75 -27.22
N LEU A 14 16.08 -15.73 -26.30
CA LEU A 14 15.33 -15.80 -25.07
C LEU A 14 15.60 -14.61 -24.14
N THR A 15 16.85 -14.17 -24.04
CA THR A 15 17.23 -12.97 -23.29
C THR A 15 16.52 -11.72 -23.86
N ILE A 16 16.58 -11.52 -25.18
CA ILE A 16 15.94 -10.36 -25.84
C ILE A 16 14.43 -10.40 -25.65
N LEU A 17 13.79 -11.57 -25.85
CA LEU A 17 12.35 -11.73 -25.69
C LEU A 17 11.91 -11.53 -24.23
N GLY A 18 12.71 -11.98 -23.24
CA GLY A 18 12.42 -11.74 -21.84
C GLY A 18 12.43 -10.24 -21.49
N PHE A 19 13.49 -9.52 -21.86
CA PHE A 19 13.53 -8.07 -21.67
C PHE A 19 12.45 -7.34 -22.45
N ALA A 20 12.16 -7.76 -23.69
CA ALA A 20 11.08 -7.18 -24.50
C ALA A 20 9.70 -7.42 -23.87
N MET A 21 9.45 -8.60 -23.29
CA MET A 21 8.22 -8.91 -22.56
C MET A 21 8.04 -7.97 -21.36
N ILE A 22 9.07 -7.82 -20.54
CA ILE A 22 9.04 -6.91 -19.39
C ILE A 22 8.87 -5.46 -19.83
N ALA A 23 9.61 -5.01 -20.85
CA ALA A 23 9.50 -3.65 -21.37
C ALA A 23 8.09 -3.37 -21.94
N THR A 24 7.51 -4.32 -22.69
CA THR A 24 6.15 -4.21 -23.24
C THR A 24 5.13 -4.10 -22.10
N PHE A 25 5.26 -4.95 -21.08
CA PHE A 25 4.42 -4.92 -19.90
C PHE A 25 4.49 -3.56 -19.19
N LEU A 26 5.69 -3.05 -18.91
CA LEU A 26 5.88 -1.77 -18.25
C LEU A 26 5.33 -0.60 -19.08
N VAL A 27 5.65 -0.55 -20.37
CA VAL A 27 5.20 0.53 -21.27
C VAL A 27 3.68 0.58 -21.34
N LEU A 28 2.99 -0.54 -21.54
CA LEU A 28 1.54 -0.56 -21.68
C LEU A 28 0.82 -0.17 -20.38
N ILE A 29 1.34 -0.56 -19.21
CA ILE A 29 0.80 -0.12 -17.91
C ILE A 29 1.06 1.36 -17.69
N MET A 30 2.29 1.84 -17.89
CA MET A 30 2.64 3.25 -17.70
C MET A 30 1.86 4.18 -18.64
N MET A 31 1.60 3.75 -19.88
CA MET A 31 0.76 4.47 -20.82
C MET A 31 -0.74 4.34 -20.49
N LYS A 32 -1.14 3.59 -19.45
CA LYS A 32 -2.54 3.32 -19.09
C LYS A 32 -3.36 2.70 -20.23
N LYS A 33 -2.71 1.92 -21.13
CA LYS A 33 -3.38 1.25 -22.26
C LYS A 33 -3.98 -0.10 -21.87
N MET A 34 -3.51 -0.71 -20.79
CA MET A 34 -4.01 -1.98 -20.26
C MET A 34 -4.08 -1.91 -18.73
N SER A 35 -5.07 -2.60 -18.16
CA SER A 35 -5.07 -2.84 -16.71
C SER A 35 -3.92 -3.78 -16.30
N PRO A 36 -3.35 -3.66 -15.11
CA PRO A 36 -2.28 -4.54 -14.65
C PRO A 36 -2.64 -6.04 -14.74
N ILE A 37 -3.86 -6.42 -14.36
CA ILE A 37 -4.36 -7.80 -14.45
C ILE A 37 -4.32 -8.29 -15.90
N ALA A 38 -4.87 -7.52 -16.83
CA ALA A 38 -4.89 -7.92 -18.24
C ALA A 38 -3.47 -8.00 -18.83
N ALA A 39 -2.60 -7.08 -18.47
CA ALA A 39 -1.20 -7.04 -18.94
C ALA A 39 -0.41 -8.25 -18.43
N LEU A 40 -0.57 -8.61 -17.13
CA LEU A 40 0.09 -9.77 -16.52
C LEU A 40 -0.33 -11.11 -17.13
N VAL A 41 -1.49 -11.18 -17.76
CA VAL A 41 -2.00 -12.42 -18.39
C VAL A 41 -1.68 -12.42 -19.88
N LEU A 42 -2.05 -11.39 -20.62
CA LEU A 42 -2.02 -11.41 -22.08
C LEU A 42 -0.60 -11.27 -22.66
N ILE A 43 0.24 -10.45 -22.03
CA ILE A 43 1.59 -10.22 -22.55
C ILE A 43 2.47 -11.48 -22.44
N PRO A 44 2.59 -12.16 -21.28
CA PRO A 44 3.38 -13.38 -21.21
C PRO A 44 2.79 -14.51 -22.08
N ALA A 45 1.47 -14.62 -22.19
CA ALA A 45 0.85 -15.59 -23.08
C ALA A 45 1.26 -15.37 -24.55
N LEU A 46 1.28 -14.12 -25.03
CA LEU A 46 1.73 -13.77 -26.37
C LEU A 46 3.23 -14.09 -26.56
N PHE A 47 4.08 -13.72 -25.60
CA PHE A 47 5.51 -14.01 -25.67
C PHE A 47 5.84 -15.50 -25.56
N CYS A 48 5.04 -16.29 -24.84
CA CYS A 48 5.14 -17.74 -24.81
C CYS A 48 4.99 -18.35 -26.21
N VAL A 49 4.05 -17.81 -26.99
CA VAL A 49 3.86 -18.21 -28.41
C VAL A 49 5.08 -17.79 -29.26
N PHE A 50 5.60 -16.57 -29.08
CA PHE A 50 6.78 -16.09 -29.81
C PHE A 50 8.04 -16.91 -29.51
N VAL A 51 8.18 -17.42 -28.30
CA VAL A 51 9.26 -18.35 -27.90
C VAL A 51 9.09 -19.75 -28.54
N GLY A 52 7.91 -20.04 -29.13
CA GLY A 52 7.60 -21.37 -29.70
C GLY A 52 7.11 -22.37 -28.65
N LYS A 53 6.79 -21.95 -27.44
CA LYS A 53 6.31 -22.79 -26.32
C LYS A 53 4.82 -22.61 -26.05
N GLY A 54 4.03 -22.15 -27.00
CA GLY A 54 2.60 -21.93 -26.85
C GLY A 54 1.80 -23.18 -26.45
N ALA A 55 2.25 -24.37 -26.86
CA ALA A 55 1.62 -25.63 -26.46
C ALA A 55 1.75 -25.94 -24.96
N GLN A 56 2.79 -25.45 -24.29
CA GLN A 56 3.06 -25.63 -22.86
C GLN A 56 2.49 -24.48 -22.00
N LEU A 57 1.81 -23.49 -22.61
CA LEU A 57 1.28 -22.33 -21.91
C LEU A 57 0.36 -22.76 -20.75
N GLY A 58 -0.50 -23.78 -20.98
CA GLY A 58 -1.40 -24.31 -19.96
C GLY A 58 -0.67 -24.84 -18.74
N ASP A 59 0.41 -25.62 -18.95
CA ASP A 59 1.21 -26.20 -17.86
C ASP A 59 1.89 -25.05 -17.05
N TYR A 60 2.53 -24.10 -17.73
CA TYR A 60 3.17 -22.97 -17.05
C TYR A 60 2.21 -22.12 -16.22
N VAL A 61 0.99 -21.91 -16.74
CA VAL A 61 -0.05 -21.16 -16.03
C VAL A 61 -0.53 -21.93 -14.79
N ILE A 62 -0.80 -23.24 -14.92
CA ILE A 62 -1.25 -24.06 -13.80
C ILE A 62 -0.18 -24.18 -12.73
N ASP A 63 1.08 -24.40 -13.11
CA ASP A 63 2.21 -24.44 -12.18
C ASP A 63 2.34 -23.10 -11.42
N GLY A 64 2.24 -21.98 -12.13
CA GLY A 64 2.26 -20.65 -11.54
C GLY A 64 1.10 -20.45 -10.55
N VAL A 65 -0.13 -20.74 -10.94
CA VAL A 65 -1.32 -20.61 -10.10
C VAL A 65 -1.24 -21.51 -8.86
N THR A 66 -0.82 -22.75 -9.02
CA THR A 66 -0.68 -23.69 -7.89
C THR A 66 0.37 -23.19 -6.89
N SER A 67 1.50 -22.69 -7.39
CA SER A 67 2.57 -22.12 -6.55
C SER A 67 2.12 -20.92 -5.74
N LEU A 68 1.24 -20.07 -6.28
CA LEU A 68 0.84 -18.80 -5.68
C LEU A 68 -0.53 -18.82 -5.00
N ALA A 69 -1.26 -19.92 -5.08
CA ALA A 69 -2.55 -20.08 -4.41
C ALA A 69 -2.50 -19.81 -2.89
N PRO A 70 -1.47 -20.26 -2.13
CA PRO A 70 -1.34 -19.92 -0.71
C PRO A 70 -1.23 -18.41 -0.46
N THR A 71 -0.45 -17.70 -1.27
CA THR A 71 -0.29 -16.24 -1.15
C THR A 71 -1.60 -15.51 -1.48
N ALA A 72 -2.32 -15.92 -2.51
CA ALA A 72 -3.63 -15.36 -2.85
C ALA A 72 -4.63 -15.57 -1.71
N ALA A 73 -4.67 -16.77 -1.12
CA ALA A 73 -5.52 -17.07 0.02
C ALA A 73 -5.14 -16.24 1.26
N MET A 74 -3.85 -16.10 1.55
CA MET A 74 -3.36 -15.24 2.64
C MET A 74 -3.90 -13.81 2.50
N LEU A 75 -3.72 -13.20 1.34
CA LEU A 75 -4.15 -11.82 1.10
C LEU A 75 -5.66 -11.67 1.17
N MET A 76 -6.41 -12.58 0.56
CA MET A 76 -7.87 -12.61 0.62
C MET A 76 -8.37 -12.60 2.06
N PHE A 77 -7.90 -13.54 2.88
CA PHE A 77 -8.38 -13.69 4.25
C PHE A 77 -7.79 -12.64 5.21
N ALA A 78 -6.60 -12.09 4.93
CA ALA A 78 -6.07 -10.94 5.67
C ALA A 78 -6.95 -9.70 5.48
N ILE A 79 -7.34 -9.39 4.23
CA ILE A 79 -8.24 -8.26 3.93
C ILE A 79 -9.60 -8.44 4.61
N VAL A 80 -10.18 -9.64 4.54
CA VAL A 80 -11.45 -9.95 5.23
C VAL A 80 -11.30 -9.80 6.74
N TYR A 81 -10.22 -10.34 7.32
CA TYR A 81 -9.96 -10.29 8.76
C TYR A 81 -9.85 -8.85 9.28
N PHE A 82 -8.95 -8.06 8.69
CA PHE A 82 -8.75 -6.68 9.13
C PHE A 82 -9.94 -5.79 8.79
N GLY A 83 -10.60 -6.02 7.65
CA GLY A 83 -11.85 -5.35 7.31
C GLY A 83 -12.93 -5.57 8.37
N VAL A 84 -13.12 -6.81 8.81
CA VAL A 84 -14.03 -7.13 9.92
C VAL A 84 -13.59 -6.44 11.22
N MET A 85 -12.28 -6.42 11.55
CA MET A 85 -11.76 -5.76 12.74
C MET A 85 -11.99 -4.24 12.74
N ILE A 86 -11.91 -3.60 11.59
CA ILE A 86 -12.27 -2.18 11.40
C ILE A 86 -13.77 -1.99 11.61
N ASP A 87 -14.60 -2.81 10.96
CA ASP A 87 -16.05 -2.73 11.05
C ASP A 87 -16.56 -2.84 12.49
N VAL A 88 -16.01 -3.76 13.28
CA VAL A 88 -16.43 -3.99 14.67
C VAL A 88 -15.86 -2.99 15.66
N GLY A 89 -14.95 -2.10 15.22
CA GLY A 89 -14.42 -1.02 16.03
C GLY A 89 -13.20 -1.37 16.87
N LEU A 90 -12.40 -2.35 16.45
CA LEU A 90 -11.16 -2.70 17.16
C LEU A 90 -10.21 -1.50 17.32
N PHE A 91 -10.11 -0.65 16.29
CA PHE A 91 -9.22 0.50 16.30
C PHE A 91 -9.81 1.76 16.93
N ASP A 92 -11.13 1.83 17.17
CA ASP A 92 -11.82 3.03 17.67
C ASP A 92 -11.30 3.53 19.03
N PRO A 93 -11.06 2.66 20.05
CA PRO A 93 -10.49 3.11 21.32
C PRO A 93 -9.07 3.63 21.18
N ILE A 94 -8.29 3.04 20.25
CA ILE A 94 -6.92 3.46 19.95
C ILE A 94 -6.93 4.85 19.33
N VAL A 95 -7.77 5.07 18.32
CA VAL A 95 -7.95 6.39 17.68
C VAL A 95 -8.35 7.43 18.72
N ARG A 96 -9.37 7.14 19.52
CA ARG A 96 -9.81 8.04 20.60
C ARG A 96 -8.72 8.30 21.65
N GLY A 97 -7.94 7.28 22.01
CA GLY A 97 -6.79 7.41 22.91
C GLY A 97 -5.72 8.34 22.37
N ILE A 98 -5.36 8.18 21.10
CA ILE A 98 -4.40 9.04 20.41
C ILE A 98 -4.90 10.48 20.33
N LEU A 99 -6.16 10.68 19.95
CA LEU A 99 -6.76 12.02 19.91
C LEU A 99 -6.75 12.70 21.28
N LYS A 100 -7.07 11.97 22.36
CA LYS A 100 -6.96 12.47 23.75
C LYS A 100 -5.52 12.80 24.15
N PHE A 101 -4.55 11.98 23.72
CA PHE A 101 -3.13 12.23 23.98
C PHE A 101 -2.62 13.48 23.25
N CYS A 102 -3.09 13.70 22.03
CA CYS A 102 -2.67 14.83 21.19
C CYS A 102 -3.01 16.17 21.83
N LYS A 103 -4.18 16.28 22.50
CA LYS A 103 -4.71 17.56 23.02
C LYS A 103 -4.61 18.65 21.93
N ALA A 104 -4.10 19.85 22.27
CA ALA A 104 -3.85 20.95 21.34
C ALA A 104 -2.35 21.19 21.09
N ASP A 105 -1.47 20.24 21.43
CA ASP A 105 -0.02 20.38 21.26
C ASP A 105 0.39 19.93 19.85
N PRO A 106 0.90 20.86 19.00
CA PRO A 106 1.31 20.52 17.63
C PRO A 106 2.33 19.37 17.55
N MET A 107 3.27 19.30 18.48
CA MET A 107 4.26 18.22 18.50
C MET A 107 3.58 16.85 18.73
N ARG A 108 2.66 16.76 19.67
CA ARG A 108 1.94 15.50 19.97
C ARG A 108 1.03 15.11 18.82
N ILE A 109 0.45 16.07 18.11
CA ILE A 109 -0.42 15.81 16.94
C ILE A 109 0.39 15.21 15.80
N VAL A 110 1.59 15.72 15.49
CA VAL A 110 2.44 15.14 14.43
C VAL A 110 2.89 13.72 14.79
N VAL A 111 3.34 13.49 16.03
CA VAL A 111 3.71 12.14 16.50
C VAL A 111 2.49 11.22 16.55
N GLY A 112 1.35 11.71 17.01
CA GLY A 112 0.07 10.99 17.01
C GLY A 112 -0.40 10.59 15.62
N THR A 113 -0.15 11.43 14.61
CA THR A 113 -0.43 11.11 13.20
C THR A 113 0.41 9.92 12.72
N ALA A 114 1.73 9.93 13.03
CA ALA A 114 2.60 8.79 12.71
C ALA A 114 2.16 7.51 13.40
N LEU A 115 1.83 7.61 14.69
CA LEU A 115 1.38 6.48 15.49
C LEU A 115 0.06 5.90 14.96
N LEU A 116 -0.90 6.78 14.65
CA LEU A 116 -2.19 6.36 14.10
C LEU A 116 -2.02 5.68 12.75
N ALA A 117 -1.25 6.30 11.84
CA ALA A 117 -0.97 5.71 10.54
C ALA A 117 -0.29 4.35 10.66
N ALA A 118 0.72 4.20 11.54
CA ALA A 118 1.40 2.93 11.75
C ALA A 118 0.47 1.84 12.29
N ILE A 119 -0.40 2.15 13.25
CA ILE A 119 -1.32 1.17 13.83
C ILE A 119 -2.40 0.76 12.84
N VAL A 120 -3.00 1.73 12.13
CA VAL A 120 -4.03 1.43 11.15
C VAL A 120 -3.46 0.65 9.96
N SER A 121 -2.20 0.91 9.57
CA SER A 121 -1.51 0.18 8.49
C SER A 121 -1.33 -1.32 8.75
N LEU A 122 -1.68 -1.82 9.94
CA LEU A 122 -1.76 -3.26 10.20
C LEU A 122 -2.78 -3.98 9.31
N ASP A 123 -3.73 -3.27 8.71
CA ASP A 123 -4.68 -3.84 7.74
C ASP A 123 -4.02 -4.22 6.40
N GLY A 124 -2.85 -3.67 6.11
CA GLY A 124 -2.11 -3.91 4.86
C GLY A 124 -2.61 -3.11 3.66
N ASP A 125 -3.61 -2.20 3.83
CA ASP A 125 -4.13 -1.32 2.78
C ASP A 125 -3.81 0.16 3.05
N GLY A 126 -3.08 0.77 2.11
CA GLY A 126 -2.71 2.18 2.22
C GLY A 126 -3.91 3.13 2.11
N SER A 127 -4.92 2.80 1.31
CA SER A 127 -6.09 3.66 1.11
C SER A 127 -6.91 3.77 2.39
N THR A 128 -7.22 2.64 3.01
CA THR A 128 -7.92 2.57 4.30
C THR A 128 -7.15 3.30 5.40
N THR A 129 -5.83 3.05 5.49
CA THR A 129 -4.96 3.76 6.43
C THR A 129 -5.08 5.27 6.28
N PHE A 130 -5.04 5.79 5.05
CA PHE A 130 -5.10 7.23 4.83
C PHE A 130 -6.49 7.80 5.08
N MET A 131 -7.55 7.10 4.70
CA MET A 131 -8.92 7.52 5.01
C MET A 131 -9.14 7.68 6.51
N ILE A 132 -8.75 6.70 7.31
CA ILE A 132 -8.91 6.76 8.77
C ILE A 132 -8.02 7.85 9.37
N THR A 133 -6.73 7.88 8.99
CA THR A 133 -5.76 8.82 9.57
C THR A 133 -6.12 10.27 9.25
N VAL A 134 -6.47 10.57 8.00
CA VAL A 134 -6.82 11.93 7.60
C VAL A 134 -8.15 12.35 8.23
N SER A 135 -9.19 11.50 8.21
CA SER A 135 -10.48 11.81 8.83
C SER A 135 -10.33 12.15 10.32
N ALA A 136 -9.45 11.44 11.05
CA ALA A 136 -9.24 11.69 12.46
C ALA A 136 -8.39 12.94 12.74
N MET A 137 -7.34 13.18 11.94
CA MET A 137 -6.31 14.19 12.23
C MET A 137 -6.54 15.52 11.51
N TYR A 138 -7.15 15.53 10.31
CA TYR A 138 -7.36 16.72 9.51
C TYR A 138 -8.07 17.86 10.26
N PRO A 139 -9.16 17.60 11.04
CA PRO A 139 -9.82 18.66 11.80
C PRO A 139 -8.88 19.35 12.80
N LEU A 140 -7.98 18.60 13.46
CA LEU A 140 -6.99 19.13 14.40
C LEU A 140 -5.96 20.02 13.68
N TYR A 141 -5.40 19.52 12.57
CA TYR A 141 -4.43 20.28 11.76
C TYR A 141 -5.03 21.58 11.24
N LYS A 142 -6.25 21.53 10.71
CA LYS A 142 -6.96 22.71 10.19
C LYS A 142 -7.24 23.72 11.30
N ARG A 143 -7.77 23.27 12.43
CA ARG A 143 -8.12 24.11 13.58
C ARG A 143 -6.92 24.84 14.17
N LEU A 144 -5.79 24.15 14.29
CA LEU A 144 -4.55 24.69 14.83
C LEU A 144 -3.66 25.34 13.76
N LYS A 145 -4.13 25.50 12.51
CA LYS A 145 -3.39 26.06 11.37
C LYS A 145 -2.03 25.38 11.15
N MET A 146 -1.95 24.08 11.44
CA MET A 146 -0.75 23.27 11.22
C MET A 146 -0.56 22.95 9.73
N SER A 147 0.69 22.63 9.33
CA SER A 147 1.01 22.24 7.96
C SER A 147 0.39 20.89 7.59
N LEU A 148 -0.57 20.90 6.65
CA LEU A 148 -1.18 19.68 6.12
C LEU A 148 -0.20 18.81 5.34
N VAL A 149 0.84 19.42 4.76
CA VAL A 149 1.92 18.68 4.07
C VAL A 149 2.74 17.85 5.06
N VAL A 150 2.92 18.33 6.29
CA VAL A 150 3.57 17.54 7.36
C VAL A 150 2.68 16.35 7.73
N MET A 151 1.36 16.54 7.85
CA MET A 151 0.41 15.46 8.13
C MET A 151 0.51 14.36 7.07
N THR A 152 0.36 14.73 5.80
CA THR A 152 0.38 13.76 4.69
C THR A 152 1.73 13.07 4.57
N GLY A 153 2.83 13.81 4.77
CA GLY A 153 4.18 13.26 4.70
C GLY A 153 4.47 12.22 5.79
N VAL A 154 4.10 12.53 7.02
CA VAL A 154 4.31 11.62 8.16
C VAL A 154 3.43 10.37 8.03
N ALA A 155 2.17 10.53 7.61
CA ALA A 155 1.27 9.40 7.37
C ALA A 155 1.79 8.47 6.26
N ALA A 156 2.26 9.04 5.14
CA ALA A 156 2.81 8.27 4.04
C ALA A 156 4.07 7.49 4.44
N MET A 157 4.99 8.10 5.19
CA MET A 157 6.22 7.43 5.64
C MET A 157 5.93 6.32 6.65
N ALA A 158 5.04 6.54 7.62
CA ALA A 158 4.65 5.53 8.59
C ALA A 158 3.97 4.33 7.89
N ASN A 159 3.02 4.59 6.99
CA ASN A 159 2.40 3.55 6.17
C ASN A 159 3.44 2.83 5.30
N GLY A 160 4.38 3.55 4.67
CA GLY A 160 5.40 2.95 3.80
C GLY A 160 6.31 1.95 4.52
N VAL A 161 6.65 2.19 5.79
CA VAL A 161 7.37 1.20 6.62
C VAL A 161 6.46 0.02 6.95
N MET A 162 5.24 0.27 7.38
CA MET A 162 4.29 -0.78 7.79
C MET A 162 3.74 -1.60 6.63
N ASN A 163 3.74 -1.07 5.40
CA ASN A 163 3.27 -1.77 4.21
C ASN A 163 4.13 -3.00 3.83
N THR A 164 5.25 -3.20 4.51
CA THR A 164 6.14 -4.36 4.36
C THR A 164 5.75 -5.57 5.22
N LEU A 165 4.59 -5.55 5.88
CA LEU A 165 4.03 -6.70 6.59
C LEU A 165 3.86 -7.90 5.64
N PRO A 166 3.83 -9.16 6.13
CA PRO A 166 3.71 -10.35 5.26
C PRO A 166 2.50 -10.32 4.33
N TRP A 167 1.40 -9.79 4.79
CA TRP A 167 0.15 -9.57 4.00
C TRP A 167 0.12 -8.21 3.33
N GLY A 168 1.13 -7.37 3.52
CA GLY A 168 1.30 -6.13 2.79
C GLY A 168 1.61 -6.38 1.32
N GLY A 169 1.11 -5.49 0.47
CA GLY A 169 1.23 -5.64 -0.97
C GLY A 169 2.64 -5.92 -1.48
N PRO A 170 3.68 -5.22 -1.04
CA PRO A 170 5.07 -5.43 -1.49
C PRO A 170 5.64 -6.79 -1.11
N THR A 171 5.52 -7.18 0.16
CA THR A 171 6.05 -8.46 0.66
C THR A 171 5.38 -9.64 -0.02
N ALA A 172 4.06 -9.60 -0.18
CA ALA A 172 3.31 -10.62 -0.89
C ALA A 172 3.75 -10.74 -2.35
N ARG A 173 4.04 -9.62 -3.04
CA ARG A 173 4.55 -9.62 -4.41
C ARG A 173 5.96 -10.18 -4.52
N ALA A 174 6.86 -9.81 -3.60
CA ALA A 174 8.22 -10.36 -3.55
C ALA A 174 8.19 -11.88 -3.32
N ALA A 175 7.39 -12.33 -2.33
CA ALA A 175 7.17 -13.74 -2.04
C ALA A 175 6.62 -14.49 -3.26
N THR A 176 5.60 -13.91 -3.91
CA THR A 176 4.99 -14.43 -5.14
C THR A 176 5.99 -14.55 -6.28
N ALA A 177 6.74 -13.48 -6.56
CA ALA A 177 7.65 -13.39 -7.70
C ALA A 177 8.82 -14.38 -7.59
N LEU A 178 9.29 -14.61 -6.36
CA LEU A 178 10.45 -15.48 -6.09
C LEU A 178 10.08 -16.86 -5.55
N LYS A 179 8.76 -17.14 -5.40
CA LYS A 179 8.23 -18.39 -4.81
C LYS A 179 8.81 -18.67 -3.41
N LEU A 180 8.85 -17.63 -2.58
CA LEU A 180 9.32 -17.66 -1.20
C LEU A 180 8.14 -17.56 -0.21
N ASP A 181 8.36 -17.97 1.03
CA ASP A 181 7.39 -17.69 2.09
C ASP A 181 7.50 -16.22 2.55
N ALA A 182 6.36 -15.59 2.75
CA ALA A 182 6.31 -14.20 3.20
C ALA A 182 6.85 -14.01 4.63
N SER A 183 6.75 -15.04 5.49
CA SER A 183 7.36 -15.03 6.83
C SER A 183 8.88 -15.00 6.78
N ASP A 184 9.49 -15.83 5.92
CA ASP A 184 10.94 -15.89 5.76
C ASP A 184 11.53 -14.56 5.27
N ILE A 185 10.73 -13.78 4.54
CA ILE A 185 11.12 -12.44 4.12
C ILE A 185 10.95 -11.46 5.29
N PHE A 186 9.80 -11.48 5.97
CA PHE A 186 9.40 -10.43 6.91
C PHE A 186 10.04 -10.58 8.30
N VAL A 187 10.02 -11.81 8.89
CA VAL A 187 10.43 -12.00 10.30
C VAL A 187 11.87 -11.54 10.54
N PRO A 188 12.86 -11.87 9.70
CA PRO A 188 14.20 -11.34 9.85
C PRO A 188 14.30 -9.82 9.64
N MET A 189 13.40 -9.21 8.86
CA MET A 189 13.37 -7.76 8.61
C MET A 189 12.83 -6.95 9.80
N ILE A 190 12.16 -7.56 10.78
CA ILE A 190 11.55 -6.86 11.92
C ILE A 190 12.53 -5.88 12.60
N PRO A 191 13.78 -6.23 12.95
CA PRO A 191 14.70 -5.28 13.58
C PRO A 191 14.98 -4.05 12.72
N ALA A 192 15.21 -4.23 11.41
CA ALA A 192 15.47 -3.13 10.48
C ALA A 192 14.24 -2.22 10.30
N LEU A 193 13.03 -2.81 10.24
CA LEU A 193 11.78 -2.08 10.15
C LEU A 193 11.47 -1.30 11.44
N LEU A 194 11.79 -1.86 12.60
CA LEU A 194 11.67 -1.15 13.88
C LEU A 194 12.60 0.07 13.94
N VAL A 195 13.83 -0.04 13.43
CA VAL A 195 14.74 1.11 13.30
C VAL A 195 14.17 2.15 12.33
N GLY A 196 13.63 1.71 11.18
CA GLY A 196 12.95 2.60 10.22
C GLY A 196 11.75 3.31 10.85
N LEU A 197 10.92 2.59 11.59
CA LEU A 197 9.76 3.15 12.29
C LEU A 197 10.18 4.12 13.40
N ALA A 198 11.20 3.77 14.18
CA ALA A 198 11.79 4.65 15.19
C ALA A 198 12.33 5.96 14.55
N PHE A 199 12.95 5.84 13.37
CA PHE A 199 13.39 7.02 12.61
C PHE A 199 12.19 7.89 12.18
N VAL A 200 11.10 7.29 11.69
CA VAL A 200 9.87 8.03 11.32
C VAL A 200 9.29 8.73 12.55
N PHE A 201 9.27 8.11 13.73
CA PHE A 201 8.82 8.75 14.97
C PHE A 201 9.76 9.89 15.41
N ALA A 202 11.07 9.70 15.32
CA ALA A 202 12.05 10.75 15.62
C ALA A 202 11.90 11.94 14.67
N LEU A 203 11.71 11.68 13.38
CA LEU A 203 11.42 12.71 12.37
C LEU A 203 10.11 13.43 12.67
N SER A 204 9.05 12.68 13.02
CA SER A 204 7.75 13.23 13.39
C SER A 204 7.86 14.13 14.62
N TYR A 205 8.66 13.74 15.61
CA TYR A 205 8.97 14.58 16.77
C TYR A 205 9.67 15.88 16.36
N VAL A 206 10.71 15.81 15.52
CA VAL A 206 11.43 16.99 15.03
C VAL A 206 10.53 17.93 14.24
N LEU A 207 9.70 17.37 13.33
CA LEU A 207 8.74 18.15 12.55
C LEU A 207 7.67 18.76 13.46
N GLY A 208 7.19 18.02 14.45
CA GLY A 208 6.23 18.50 15.43
C GLY A 208 6.78 19.61 16.31
N VAL A 209 8.05 19.53 16.74
CA VAL A 209 8.72 20.63 17.46
C VAL A 209 8.87 21.86 16.59
N ARG A 210 9.16 21.70 15.29
CA ARG A 210 9.19 22.84 14.33
C ARG A 210 7.83 23.50 14.21
N GLU A 211 6.75 22.72 14.07
CA GLU A 211 5.37 23.24 14.04
C GLU A 211 5.01 23.95 15.36
N ARG A 212 5.38 23.36 16.50
CA ARG A 212 5.17 23.98 17.83
C ARG A 212 5.92 25.31 17.99
N ARG A 213 7.15 25.42 17.47
CA ARG A 213 7.90 26.69 17.47
C ARG A 213 7.29 27.73 16.54
N ARG A 214 6.67 27.30 15.44
CA ARG A 214 6.00 28.17 14.47
C ARG A 214 4.68 28.72 15.00
N LEU A 215 3.91 27.90 15.72
CA LEU A 215 2.53 28.20 16.13
C LEU A 215 2.40 28.61 17.61
N GLY A 216 3.40 28.34 18.44
CA GLY A 216 3.30 28.43 19.88
C GLY A 216 2.62 27.19 20.50
N VAL A 217 2.44 27.21 21.83
CA VAL A 217 1.61 26.25 22.55
C VAL A 217 0.21 26.85 22.61
N LEU A 218 -0.66 26.41 21.71
CA LEU A 218 -2.06 26.85 21.70
C LEU A 218 -2.85 25.95 22.65
N THR A 219 -3.65 26.55 23.52
CA THR A 219 -4.66 25.80 24.26
C THR A 219 -5.93 25.70 23.41
N LEU A 220 -6.67 24.60 23.57
CA LEU A 220 -7.91 24.37 22.79
C LEU A 220 -8.94 25.49 23.06
N ASP A 221 -8.91 26.05 24.25
CA ASP A 221 -9.79 27.13 24.67
C ASP A 221 -9.46 28.46 23.99
N GLU A 222 -8.18 28.81 23.82
CA GLU A 222 -7.74 29.99 23.08
C GLU A 222 -8.13 29.94 21.60
N VAL A 223 -8.11 28.74 20.99
CA VAL A 223 -8.54 28.58 19.61
C VAL A 223 -10.06 28.67 19.45
N LEU A 224 -10.81 28.19 20.44
CA LEU A 224 -12.28 28.29 20.48
C LEU A 224 -12.74 29.72 20.71
N GLU A 225 -12.00 30.49 21.51
CA GLU A 225 -12.28 31.91 21.72
C GLU A 225 -11.96 32.74 20.48
N ALA A 226 -10.84 32.49 19.81
CA ALA A 226 -10.47 33.16 18.57
C ALA A 226 -11.45 32.86 17.42
N GLU A 227 -12.01 31.65 17.34
CA GLU A 227 -13.08 31.33 16.37
C GLU A 227 -14.38 32.07 16.67
N LYS A 228 -14.78 32.18 17.94
CA LYS A 228 -15.96 32.95 18.35
C LYS A 228 -15.79 34.45 18.09
N GLU A 229 -14.60 35.00 18.34
CA GLU A 229 -14.32 36.39 18.03
C GLU A 229 -14.37 36.67 16.52
N THR A 230 -13.85 35.73 15.69
CA THR A 230 -13.90 35.88 14.22
C THR A 230 -15.32 35.77 13.68
N GLU A 231 -16.15 34.88 14.21
CA GLU A 231 -17.57 34.79 13.86
C GLU A 231 -18.32 36.06 14.29
N THR A 232 -18.03 36.59 15.48
CA THR A 232 -18.65 37.79 16.01
C THR A 232 -18.30 39.03 15.18
N VAL A 233 -17.06 39.13 14.69
CA VAL A 233 -16.58 40.20 13.82
C VAL A 233 -17.21 40.10 12.42
N LEU A 234 -17.40 38.88 11.88
CA LEU A 234 -18.09 38.69 10.59
C LEU A 234 -19.58 38.99 10.68
N VAL A 235 -20.22 38.70 11.81
CA VAL A 235 -21.63 39.03 12.04
C VAL A 235 -21.81 40.54 12.35
N GLY A 236 -20.80 41.15 13.02
CA GLY A 236 -20.83 42.60 13.31
C GLY A 236 -20.52 43.50 12.10
N ALA A 237 -19.80 42.99 11.10
CA ALA A 237 -19.52 43.75 9.87
C ALA A 237 -20.66 43.71 8.82
N GLY A 238 -21.68 42.88 9.04
CA GLY A 238 -22.84 42.73 8.17
C GLY A 238 -24.09 43.56 8.59
N GLY A 239 -23.97 44.38 9.64
CA GLY A 239 -25.10 45.08 10.25
C GLY A 239 -25.17 46.57 9.95
N SER A 240 -25.36 47.00 8.71
CA SER A 240 -25.93 48.32 8.39
C SER A 240 -26.40 48.33 6.95
N GLY A 241 -27.63 47.94 6.74
CA GLY A 241 -28.29 47.98 5.44
C GLY A 241 -29.72 47.45 5.53
N ASP A 242 -30.65 48.34 5.92
CA ASP A 242 -32.09 48.11 5.96
C ASP A 242 -32.60 47.73 4.55
N GLY A 243 -33.04 46.53 4.36
CA GLY A 243 -33.60 46.04 3.09
C GLY A 243 -34.32 44.72 3.27
N LYS A 244 -35.60 44.78 3.71
CA LYS A 244 -36.53 43.64 3.66
C LYS A 244 -36.59 43.08 2.23
N VAL A 245 -36.02 41.94 1.97
CA VAL A 245 -36.31 41.16 0.76
C VAL A 245 -37.17 39.97 1.13
N ASP A 246 -38.43 40.05 0.71
CA ASP A 246 -39.49 39.05 0.81
C ASP A 246 -39.14 37.82 -0.06
N MET A 247 -38.78 36.71 0.57
CA MET A 247 -38.37 35.46 -0.10
C MET A 247 -39.55 34.47 -0.17
N ARG A 248 -40.68 34.95 -0.70
CA ARG A 248 -41.82 34.12 -1.08
C ARG A 248 -42.32 34.50 -2.46
N LYS A 249 -41.60 34.09 -3.51
CA LYS A 249 -42.20 33.89 -4.86
C LYS A 249 -41.09 33.53 -5.86
N ARG A 250 -41.07 32.28 -6.26
CA ARG A 250 -41.02 31.78 -7.64
C ARG A 250 -40.44 30.36 -7.71
N LEU A 251 -41.36 29.43 -7.64
CA LEU A 251 -41.25 28.20 -8.40
C LEU A 251 -42.03 28.39 -9.71
N PRO A 252 -41.54 27.94 -10.84
CA PRO A 252 -42.40 27.41 -11.87
C PRO A 252 -42.20 25.91 -12.00
N ALA A 253 -43.30 25.21 -11.99
CA ALA A 253 -43.41 23.81 -12.36
C ALA A 253 -43.33 23.65 -13.88
N GLY A 254 -42.87 22.53 -14.33
CA GLY A 254 -43.28 21.97 -15.59
C GLY A 254 -42.20 21.50 -16.54
N GLY A 255 -42.27 20.22 -16.91
CA GLY A 255 -41.91 19.75 -18.22
C GLY A 255 -40.79 18.68 -18.25
N GLY A 256 -41.20 17.40 -18.33
CA GLY A 256 -40.31 16.31 -18.64
C GLY A 256 -39.85 16.35 -20.09
N ALA A 257 -38.71 15.66 -20.33
CA ALA A 257 -38.48 14.90 -21.56
C ALA A 257 -37.16 14.08 -21.41
N THR A 258 -37.31 12.83 -21.66
CA THR A 258 -36.37 11.77 -21.99
C THR A 258 -35.23 12.19 -22.90
N GLY A 259 -34.01 11.72 -22.63
CA GLY A 259 -32.87 11.82 -23.53
C GLY A 259 -31.63 11.14 -22.97
N SER A 260 -31.47 9.86 -23.26
CA SER A 260 -30.25 9.08 -23.08
C SER A 260 -29.13 9.59 -23.99
N GLY A 261 -27.97 9.91 -23.43
CA GLY A 261 -26.72 10.11 -24.15
C GLY A 261 -25.55 9.81 -23.23
N PRO A 262 -24.54 9.02 -23.68
CA PRO A 262 -23.39 8.64 -22.89
C PRO A 262 -22.33 9.74 -22.90
N ASP A 263 -21.46 9.71 -21.90
CA ASP A 263 -20.23 10.51 -21.74
C ASP A 263 -20.37 11.90 -21.09
N ALA A 264 -20.53 11.87 -19.76
CA ALA A 264 -20.00 12.93 -18.91
C ALA A 264 -18.99 12.33 -17.94
N PRO A 265 -17.81 12.93 -17.73
CA PRO A 265 -16.85 12.43 -16.75
C PRO A 265 -17.47 12.59 -15.33
N GLU A 266 -17.47 11.49 -14.59
CA GLU A 266 -17.88 11.47 -13.19
C GLU A 266 -17.07 12.48 -12.39
N ASP A 267 -17.77 13.39 -11.73
CA ASP A 267 -17.22 14.40 -10.83
C ASP A 267 -16.66 13.69 -9.58
N PRO A 268 -15.34 13.79 -9.26
CA PRO A 268 -14.75 13.15 -8.09
C PRO A 268 -15.19 13.73 -6.75
N GLN A 269 -16.19 14.61 -6.71
CA GLN A 269 -16.55 15.38 -5.52
C GLN A 269 -17.78 14.86 -4.76
N ASN A 270 -18.33 13.69 -5.07
CA ASN A 270 -19.39 13.10 -4.28
C ASN A 270 -19.01 11.72 -3.74
N PRO A 271 -18.44 11.61 -2.51
CA PRO A 271 -18.21 10.34 -1.86
C PRO A 271 -19.45 9.87 -1.09
N GLU A 272 -20.65 10.01 -1.64
CA GLU A 272 -21.87 9.33 -1.18
C GLU A 272 -22.03 7.98 -1.89
N GLY A 273 -20.96 7.23 -1.98
CA GLY A 273 -20.98 5.80 -2.23
C GLY A 273 -20.85 5.08 -0.91
N ASP A 274 -21.71 4.16 -0.66
CA ASP A 274 -22.00 3.29 0.50
C ASP A 274 -20.78 2.51 1.07
N GLY A 275 -19.56 3.10 1.09
CA GLY A 275 -18.32 2.33 1.15
C GLY A 275 -17.58 2.33 2.48
N PHE A 276 -17.35 3.43 3.17
CA PHE A 276 -16.44 3.42 4.32
C PHE A 276 -16.99 4.11 5.56
N GLN A 277 -17.65 3.34 6.42
CA GLN A 277 -18.20 3.82 7.71
C GLN A 277 -17.22 3.69 8.88
N GLY A 278 -15.94 3.47 8.62
CA GLY A 278 -14.93 3.02 9.60
C GLY A 278 -14.70 3.91 10.84
N LEU A 279 -15.24 5.12 10.88
CA LEU A 279 -15.17 6.01 12.07
C LEU A 279 -16.53 6.54 12.53
N ASP A 280 -17.62 6.12 11.90
CA ASP A 280 -18.96 6.49 12.40
C ASP A 280 -19.20 5.81 13.76
N PRO A 281 -19.37 6.60 14.84
CA PRO A 281 -19.60 6.04 16.17
C PRO A 281 -20.95 5.31 16.30
N ASN A 282 -21.86 5.47 15.33
CA ASN A 282 -23.21 4.89 15.35
C ASN A 282 -23.39 3.76 14.32
N ARG A 283 -22.30 3.32 13.65
CA ARG A 283 -22.41 2.26 12.65
C ARG A 283 -22.98 0.96 13.24
N ALA A 284 -23.88 0.31 12.51
CA ALA A 284 -24.58 -0.92 12.94
C ALA A 284 -23.65 -2.13 13.16
N THR A 285 -22.45 -2.05 12.59
CA THR A 285 -21.42 -3.11 12.68
C THR A 285 -20.61 -3.10 13.97
N LEU A 286 -20.68 -2.04 14.79
CA LEU A 286 -19.94 -1.95 16.05
C LEU A 286 -20.27 -3.08 17.02
N ARG A 287 -19.22 -3.65 17.63
CA ARG A 287 -19.34 -4.73 18.62
C ARG A 287 -18.52 -4.41 19.88
N PRO A 288 -18.85 -3.36 20.64
CA PRO A 288 -18.04 -2.94 21.78
C PRO A 288 -17.94 -3.98 22.89
N ARG A 289 -18.95 -4.87 23.02
CA ARG A 289 -18.93 -5.97 24.00
C ARG A 289 -17.90 -7.06 23.66
N LEU A 290 -17.55 -7.21 22.38
CA LEU A 290 -16.59 -8.20 21.89
C LEU A 290 -15.18 -7.60 21.69
N TYR A 291 -14.96 -6.35 22.14
CA TYR A 291 -13.68 -5.65 21.96
C TYR A 291 -12.49 -6.49 22.46
N TRP A 292 -12.55 -7.00 23.66
CA TRP A 292 -11.46 -7.79 24.24
C TRP A 292 -11.24 -9.12 23.53
N PHE A 293 -12.31 -9.74 23.06
CA PHE A 293 -12.20 -10.94 22.21
C PHE A 293 -11.46 -10.62 20.90
N ASN A 294 -11.86 -9.57 20.21
CA ASN A 294 -11.24 -9.16 18.95
C ASN A 294 -9.78 -8.71 19.15
N ALA A 295 -9.48 -8.01 20.22
CA ALA A 295 -8.11 -7.61 20.58
C ALA A 295 -7.24 -8.84 20.88
N LEU A 296 -7.73 -9.77 21.69
CA LEU A 296 -7.01 -11.01 22.01
C LEU A 296 -6.79 -11.87 20.78
N LEU A 297 -7.82 -12.02 19.94
CA LEU A 297 -7.72 -12.77 18.66
C LEU A 297 -6.64 -12.17 17.77
N THR A 298 -6.59 -10.83 17.64
CA THR A 298 -5.58 -10.15 16.83
C THR A 298 -4.18 -10.33 17.40
N VAL A 299 -4.00 -10.13 18.71
CA VAL A 299 -2.69 -10.34 19.35
C VAL A 299 -2.23 -11.79 19.23
N THR A 300 -3.13 -12.75 19.43
CA THR A 300 -2.82 -14.18 19.29
C THR A 300 -2.40 -14.51 17.85
N LEU A 301 -3.14 -14.01 16.85
CA LEU A 301 -2.83 -14.23 15.44
C LEU A 301 -1.44 -13.66 15.08
N LEU A 302 -1.15 -12.41 15.47
CA LEU A 302 0.14 -11.78 15.22
C LEU A 302 1.29 -12.49 15.94
N THR A 303 1.05 -12.92 17.19
CA THR A 303 2.06 -13.69 17.95
C THR A 303 2.32 -15.05 17.32
N ALA A 304 1.26 -15.77 16.94
CA ALA A 304 1.38 -17.08 16.27
C ALA A 304 2.13 -16.98 14.94
N MET A 305 1.97 -15.87 14.23
CA MET A 305 2.69 -15.59 12.99
C MET A 305 4.19 -15.34 13.27
N ILE A 306 4.53 -14.49 14.25
CA ILE A 306 5.94 -14.20 14.61
C ILE A 306 6.64 -15.45 15.14
N MET A 307 5.90 -16.30 15.86
CA MET A 307 6.41 -17.58 16.37
C MET A 307 6.38 -18.71 15.32
N GLU A 308 5.90 -18.43 14.11
CA GLU A 308 5.79 -19.40 13.00
C GLU A 308 5.05 -20.70 13.38
N LEU A 309 4.02 -20.57 14.25
CA LEU A 309 3.28 -21.74 14.76
C LEU A 309 2.46 -22.43 13.66
N LEU A 310 1.96 -21.68 12.69
CA LEU A 310 1.21 -22.16 11.51
C LEU A 310 1.56 -21.28 10.31
N PRO A 311 1.43 -21.80 9.08
CA PRO A 311 1.55 -20.99 7.88
C PRO A 311 0.58 -19.79 7.90
N ILE A 312 1.06 -18.61 7.49
CA ILE A 312 0.29 -17.35 7.55
C ILE A 312 -1.07 -17.47 6.84
N PRO A 313 -1.20 -18.11 5.66
CA PRO A 313 -2.51 -18.29 5.03
C PRO A 313 -3.53 -19.01 5.94
N VAL A 314 -3.07 -20.01 6.69
CA VAL A 314 -3.93 -20.79 7.62
C VAL A 314 -4.35 -19.93 8.81
N LEU A 315 -3.43 -19.12 9.36
CA LEU A 315 -3.72 -18.20 10.46
C LEU A 315 -4.81 -17.19 10.07
N PHE A 316 -4.70 -16.56 8.90
CA PHE A 316 -5.72 -15.61 8.44
C PHE A 316 -7.05 -16.26 8.09
N LEU A 317 -7.02 -17.46 7.51
CA LEU A 317 -8.24 -18.22 7.21
C LEU A 317 -9.01 -18.53 8.49
N LEU A 318 -8.33 -19.08 9.51
CA LEU A 318 -8.94 -19.38 10.80
C LEU A 318 -9.35 -18.10 11.53
N GLY A 319 -8.50 -17.07 11.52
CA GLY A 319 -8.79 -15.79 12.15
C GLY A 319 -10.02 -15.11 11.54
N ALA A 320 -10.12 -15.06 10.21
CA ALA A 320 -11.27 -14.48 9.51
C ALA A 320 -12.56 -15.28 9.78
N ALA A 321 -12.49 -16.61 9.76
CA ALA A 321 -13.64 -17.46 10.07
C ALA A 321 -14.14 -17.23 11.51
N LEU A 322 -13.24 -17.16 12.49
CA LEU A 322 -13.59 -16.87 13.89
C LEU A 322 -14.13 -15.44 14.04
N ALA A 323 -13.48 -14.45 13.42
CA ALA A 323 -13.92 -13.07 13.47
C ALA A 323 -15.34 -12.89 12.92
N LEU A 324 -15.63 -13.48 11.75
CA LEU A 324 -16.95 -13.45 11.14
C LEU A 324 -17.99 -14.15 12.01
N SER A 325 -17.71 -15.38 12.46
CA SER A 325 -18.68 -16.20 13.17
C SER A 325 -19.05 -15.62 14.53
N VAL A 326 -18.11 -15.07 15.28
CA VAL A 326 -18.34 -14.51 16.62
C VAL A 326 -18.97 -13.13 16.57
N ASN A 327 -18.50 -12.26 15.65
CA ASN A 327 -19.02 -10.90 15.57
C ASN A 327 -20.34 -10.80 14.79
N PHE A 328 -20.58 -11.70 13.85
CA PHE A 328 -21.76 -11.72 12.98
C PHE A 328 -22.37 -13.12 12.95
N PRO A 329 -23.16 -13.51 13.99
CA PRO A 329 -23.74 -14.86 14.09
C PRO A 329 -24.72 -15.21 12.97
N SER A 330 -25.35 -14.20 12.34
CA SER A 330 -26.32 -14.41 11.27
C SER A 330 -25.62 -14.55 9.91
N ILE A 331 -26.04 -15.53 9.11
CA ILE A 331 -25.49 -15.76 7.76
C ILE A 331 -25.66 -14.55 6.85
N PRO A 332 -26.80 -13.82 6.83
CA PRO A 332 -26.95 -12.60 6.05
C PRO A 332 -25.91 -11.52 6.41
N ASP A 333 -25.62 -11.33 7.70
CA ASP A 333 -24.63 -10.34 8.14
C ASP A 333 -23.22 -10.73 7.72
N GLN A 334 -22.85 -12.01 7.82
CA GLN A 334 -21.57 -12.51 7.33
C GLN A 334 -21.39 -12.25 5.83
N LYS A 335 -22.44 -12.56 5.03
CA LYS A 335 -22.43 -12.27 3.59
C LYS A 335 -22.31 -10.79 3.29
N ALA A 336 -22.99 -9.94 4.04
CA ALA A 336 -22.91 -8.49 3.90
C ALA A 336 -21.48 -7.97 4.19
N ARG A 337 -20.79 -8.53 5.19
CA ARG A 337 -19.40 -8.16 5.50
C ARG A 337 -18.42 -8.62 4.42
N LEU A 338 -18.57 -9.85 3.92
CA LEU A 338 -17.78 -10.33 2.79
C LEU A 338 -17.99 -9.47 1.54
N ALA A 339 -19.23 -9.08 1.25
CA ALA A 339 -19.57 -8.21 0.13
C ALA A 339 -18.95 -6.81 0.29
N ALA A 340 -18.94 -6.24 1.51
CA ALA A 340 -18.38 -4.92 1.78
C ALA A 340 -16.85 -4.84 1.50
N HIS A 341 -16.13 -5.96 1.58
CA HIS A 341 -14.69 -6.02 1.33
C HIS A 341 -14.34 -6.70 0.00
N ALA A 342 -15.35 -7.11 -0.80
CA ALA A 342 -15.17 -7.92 -2.00
C ALA A 342 -14.30 -7.26 -3.06
N ASP A 343 -14.44 -5.95 -3.28
CA ASP A 343 -13.65 -5.21 -4.27
C ASP A 343 -12.16 -5.25 -3.95
N ASN A 344 -11.79 -5.02 -2.70
CA ASN A 344 -10.40 -5.09 -2.26
C ASN A 344 -9.85 -6.52 -2.37
N VAL A 345 -10.65 -7.51 -1.96
CA VAL A 345 -10.28 -8.93 -2.08
C VAL A 345 -10.06 -9.30 -3.54
N LEU A 346 -10.99 -8.97 -4.43
CA LEU A 346 -10.89 -9.29 -5.86
C LEU A 346 -9.69 -8.62 -6.52
N ASN A 347 -9.48 -7.34 -6.26
CA ASN A 347 -8.36 -6.59 -6.82
C ASN A 347 -7.02 -7.17 -6.40
N VAL A 348 -6.83 -7.47 -5.11
CA VAL A 348 -5.54 -7.93 -4.59
C VAL A 348 -5.30 -9.41 -4.93
N SER A 349 -6.25 -10.31 -4.67
CA SER A 349 -6.09 -11.74 -4.98
C SER A 349 -6.08 -12.01 -6.48
N GLY A 350 -6.90 -11.27 -7.24
CA GLY A 350 -6.91 -11.33 -8.71
C GLY A 350 -5.57 -10.91 -9.32
N MET A 351 -4.91 -9.90 -8.73
CA MET A 351 -3.57 -9.48 -9.14
C MET A 351 -2.53 -10.59 -8.93
N VAL A 352 -2.60 -11.33 -7.82
CA VAL A 352 -1.68 -12.45 -7.54
C VAL A 352 -1.89 -13.57 -8.56
N PHE A 353 -3.12 -13.93 -8.89
CA PHE A 353 -3.39 -14.94 -9.91
C PHE A 353 -2.97 -14.50 -11.32
N ALA A 354 -3.15 -13.22 -11.66
CA ALA A 354 -2.63 -12.68 -12.91
C ALA A 354 -1.09 -12.71 -12.95
N ALA A 355 -0.44 -12.36 -11.83
CA ALA A 355 1.01 -12.44 -11.69
C ALA A 355 1.54 -13.89 -11.77
N ALA A 356 0.75 -14.87 -11.35
CA ALA A 356 1.06 -16.29 -11.50
C ALA A 356 1.26 -16.70 -12.96
N VAL A 357 0.46 -16.14 -13.87
CA VAL A 357 0.64 -16.34 -15.32
C VAL A 357 1.96 -15.75 -15.79
N PHE A 358 2.26 -14.52 -15.37
CA PHE A 358 3.49 -13.84 -15.76
C PHE A 358 4.74 -14.59 -15.28
N THR A 359 4.80 -14.92 -14.00
CA THR A 359 5.95 -15.61 -13.41
C THR A 359 6.07 -17.06 -13.89
N GLY A 360 4.95 -17.77 -14.04
CA GLY A 360 4.91 -19.13 -14.57
C GLY A 360 5.45 -19.20 -15.99
N VAL A 361 5.04 -18.29 -16.87
CA VAL A 361 5.57 -18.21 -18.24
C VAL A 361 7.05 -17.77 -18.26
N LEU A 362 7.42 -16.74 -17.50
CA LEU A 362 8.79 -16.23 -17.47
C LEU A 362 9.79 -17.31 -17.04
N GLN A 363 9.45 -18.10 -16.01
CA GLN A 363 10.25 -19.19 -15.50
C GLN A 363 10.17 -20.43 -16.42
N GLY A 364 8.96 -20.88 -16.77
CA GLY A 364 8.72 -22.08 -17.56
C GLY A 364 9.33 -22.02 -18.97
N THR A 365 9.42 -20.83 -19.55
CA THR A 365 10.11 -20.61 -20.82
C THR A 365 11.65 -20.58 -20.69
N GLY A 366 12.19 -20.38 -19.47
CA GLY A 366 13.61 -20.17 -19.21
C GLY A 366 14.12 -18.78 -19.56
N MET A 367 13.21 -17.82 -19.85
CA MET A 367 13.62 -16.45 -20.18
C MET A 367 14.35 -15.81 -19.01
N VAL A 368 13.89 -16.03 -17.75
CA VAL A 368 14.52 -15.45 -16.56
C VAL A 368 15.98 -15.91 -16.40
N ASP A 369 16.26 -17.19 -16.59
CA ASP A 369 17.62 -17.75 -16.46
C ASP A 369 18.58 -17.14 -17.49
N HIS A 370 18.10 -16.97 -18.73
CA HIS A 370 18.92 -16.37 -19.78
C HIS A 370 19.15 -14.86 -19.58
N MET A 371 18.15 -14.13 -19.08
CA MET A 371 18.30 -12.73 -18.70
C MET A 371 19.29 -12.57 -17.55
N ALA A 372 19.20 -13.43 -16.54
CA ALA A 372 20.09 -13.40 -15.39
C ALA A 372 21.54 -13.68 -15.79
N ARG A 373 21.79 -14.69 -16.63
CA ARG A 373 23.16 -14.97 -17.15
C ARG A 373 23.73 -13.77 -17.90
N TRP A 374 22.94 -13.15 -18.76
CA TRP A 374 23.36 -11.93 -19.44
C TRP A 374 23.68 -10.80 -18.45
N MET A 375 22.88 -10.64 -17.41
CA MET A 375 23.11 -9.63 -16.38
C MET A 375 24.41 -9.92 -15.60
N VAL A 376 24.68 -11.18 -15.26
CA VAL A 376 25.93 -11.60 -14.62
C VAL A 376 27.16 -11.25 -15.48
N ASP A 377 27.05 -11.45 -16.81
CA ASP A 377 28.15 -11.10 -17.74
C ASP A 377 28.40 -9.58 -17.82
N VAL A 378 27.38 -8.77 -17.59
CA VAL A 378 27.45 -7.29 -17.67
C VAL A 378 27.82 -6.65 -16.33
N ILE A 379 27.40 -7.25 -15.21
CA ILE A 379 27.70 -6.73 -13.87
C ILE A 379 29.18 -6.96 -13.54
N PRO A 380 29.91 -5.91 -13.11
CA PRO A 380 31.29 -6.09 -12.64
C PRO A 380 31.36 -7.14 -11.53
N GLY A 381 32.30 -8.09 -11.61
CA GLY A 381 32.45 -9.17 -10.64
C GLY A 381 32.61 -8.71 -9.19
N SER A 382 33.10 -7.48 -8.98
CA SER A 382 33.17 -6.86 -7.65
C SER A 382 31.81 -6.48 -7.06
N MET A 383 30.77 -6.31 -7.88
CA MET A 383 29.40 -6.00 -7.43
C MET A 383 28.55 -7.24 -7.20
N GLY A 384 28.93 -8.39 -7.74
CA GLY A 384 28.17 -9.63 -7.64
C GLY A 384 27.83 -10.04 -6.20
N PRO A 385 28.80 -10.10 -5.27
CA PRO A 385 28.55 -10.43 -3.86
C PRO A 385 27.68 -9.40 -3.11
N HIS A 386 27.46 -8.23 -3.70
CA HIS A 386 26.68 -7.14 -3.12
C HIS A 386 25.31 -6.94 -3.81
N MET A 387 24.81 -7.97 -4.51
CA MET A 387 23.54 -7.86 -5.25
C MET A 387 22.34 -7.53 -4.36
N ALA A 388 22.32 -7.95 -3.10
CA ALA A 388 21.28 -7.52 -2.17
C ALA A 388 21.34 -6.01 -1.93
N LEU A 389 22.52 -5.44 -1.66
CA LEU A 389 22.70 -3.99 -1.51
C LEU A 389 22.32 -3.23 -2.80
N VAL A 390 22.77 -3.74 -3.96
CA VAL A 390 22.40 -3.17 -5.27
C VAL A 390 20.89 -3.16 -5.46
N THR A 391 20.21 -4.26 -5.13
CA THR A 391 18.75 -4.36 -5.17
C THR A 391 18.09 -3.35 -4.22
N GLY A 392 18.60 -3.23 -2.99
CA GLY A 392 18.11 -2.25 -2.01
C GLY A 392 18.19 -0.82 -2.53
N ILE A 393 19.32 -0.42 -3.11
CA ILE A 393 19.53 0.92 -3.70
C ILE A 393 18.63 1.11 -4.92
N LEU A 394 18.56 0.13 -5.82
CA LEU A 394 17.72 0.18 -7.02
C LEU A 394 16.21 0.20 -6.69
N SER A 395 15.81 -0.41 -5.58
CA SER A 395 14.41 -0.41 -5.15
C SER A 395 13.88 1.02 -4.94
N LEU A 396 14.70 1.97 -4.52
CA LEU A 396 14.29 3.36 -4.28
C LEU A 396 13.76 4.03 -5.56
N PRO A 397 14.59 4.22 -6.62
CA PRO A 397 14.10 4.84 -7.83
C PRO A 397 13.10 3.95 -8.59
N LEU A 398 13.32 2.64 -8.63
CA LEU A 398 12.46 1.77 -9.44
C LEU A 398 11.04 1.69 -8.88
N THR A 399 10.86 1.51 -7.58
CA THR A 399 9.50 1.52 -7.00
C THR A 399 8.84 2.89 -7.02
N TYR A 400 9.61 3.97 -7.15
CA TYR A 400 9.07 5.32 -7.29
C TYR A 400 8.58 5.61 -8.71
N PHE A 401 9.34 5.22 -9.74
CA PHE A 401 9.04 5.53 -11.15
C PHE A 401 8.26 4.43 -11.87
N MET A 402 8.12 3.25 -11.28
CA MET A 402 7.28 2.17 -11.79
C MET A 402 6.34 1.63 -10.71
N SER A 403 5.32 0.89 -11.12
CA SER A 403 4.42 0.24 -10.16
C SER A 403 5.13 -0.87 -9.39
N ASN A 404 4.63 -1.19 -8.19
CA ASN A 404 5.10 -2.38 -7.47
C ASN A 404 4.99 -3.64 -8.31
N ASP A 405 3.94 -3.79 -9.13
CA ASP A 405 3.76 -4.94 -10.01
C ASP A 405 4.90 -5.03 -11.04
N GLY A 406 5.26 -3.90 -11.66
CA GLY A 406 6.37 -3.82 -12.60
C GLY A 406 7.72 -4.17 -11.98
N PHE A 407 7.99 -3.68 -10.78
CA PHE A 407 9.23 -3.94 -10.09
C PHE A 407 9.31 -5.39 -9.59
N TYR A 408 8.30 -5.85 -8.83
CA TYR A 408 8.38 -7.18 -8.20
C TYR A 408 8.22 -8.32 -9.20
N PHE A 409 7.35 -8.21 -10.20
CA PHE A 409 7.17 -9.28 -11.18
C PHE A 409 8.10 -9.18 -12.39
N GLY A 410 8.49 -7.95 -12.77
CA GLY A 410 9.35 -7.74 -13.93
C GLY A 410 10.85 -7.74 -13.62
N VAL A 411 11.27 -7.04 -12.58
CA VAL A 411 12.69 -6.77 -12.33
C VAL A 411 13.28 -7.69 -11.26
N LEU A 412 12.57 -7.89 -10.16
CA LEU A 412 13.07 -8.61 -8.99
C LEU A 412 13.52 -10.05 -9.29
N PRO A 413 12.80 -10.87 -10.09
CA PRO A 413 13.26 -12.23 -10.41
C PRO A 413 14.62 -12.26 -11.11
N VAL A 414 14.86 -11.28 -11.98
CA VAL A 414 16.13 -11.18 -12.71
C VAL A 414 17.27 -10.79 -11.77
N LEU A 415 17.02 -9.85 -10.84
CA LEU A 415 18.00 -9.48 -9.81
C LEU A 415 18.31 -10.64 -8.85
N ALA A 416 17.28 -11.40 -8.46
CA ALA A 416 17.44 -12.54 -7.56
C ALA A 416 18.27 -13.66 -8.21
N GLU A 417 17.99 -13.97 -9.47
CA GLU A 417 18.73 -15.00 -10.21
C GLU A 417 20.18 -14.57 -10.47
N ALA A 418 20.40 -13.29 -10.84
CA ALA A 418 21.74 -12.75 -10.97
C ALA A 418 22.50 -12.76 -9.63
N GLY A 419 21.82 -12.48 -8.51
CA GLY A 419 22.38 -12.58 -7.15
C GLY A 419 22.77 -14.02 -6.79
N ALA A 420 21.88 -14.98 -7.08
CA ALA A 420 22.10 -16.39 -6.82
C ALA A 420 23.36 -16.93 -7.55
N ALA A 421 23.60 -16.47 -8.78
CA ALA A 421 24.82 -16.81 -9.54
C ALA A 421 26.12 -16.32 -8.86
N HIS A 422 26.02 -15.32 -7.99
CA HIS A 422 27.13 -14.78 -7.18
C HIS A 422 27.09 -15.22 -5.71
N GLY A 423 26.23 -16.18 -5.35
CA GLY A 423 26.12 -16.73 -4.00
C GLY A 423 25.25 -15.89 -3.04
N VAL A 424 24.51 -14.87 -3.53
CA VAL A 424 23.56 -14.09 -2.73
C VAL A 424 22.21 -14.80 -2.70
N SER A 425 21.65 -14.98 -1.51
CA SER A 425 20.37 -15.67 -1.35
C SER A 425 19.21 -14.89 -1.99
N PRO A 426 18.26 -15.56 -2.68
CA PRO A 426 17.02 -14.92 -3.12
C PRO A 426 16.24 -14.26 -1.97
N LEU A 427 16.33 -14.78 -0.74
CA LEU A 427 15.74 -14.16 0.46
C LEU A 427 16.38 -12.80 0.80
N GLU A 428 17.71 -12.68 0.71
CA GLU A 428 18.41 -11.41 0.92
C GLU A 428 17.99 -10.37 -0.13
N VAL A 429 17.90 -10.79 -1.40
CA VAL A 429 17.43 -9.93 -2.49
C VAL A 429 15.97 -9.51 -2.29
N ALA A 430 15.11 -10.45 -1.86
CA ALA A 430 13.71 -10.15 -1.54
C ALA A 430 13.59 -9.14 -0.41
N ARG A 431 14.33 -9.31 0.69
CA ARG A 431 14.37 -8.39 1.83
C ARG A 431 14.85 -7.00 1.43
N ALA A 432 15.94 -6.94 0.68
CA ALA A 432 16.50 -5.70 0.17
C ALA A 432 15.50 -4.94 -0.73
N SER A 433 14.71 -5.65 -1.52
CA SER A 433 13.72 -5.05 -2.44
C SER A 433 12.63 -4.26 -1.72
N LEU A 434 12.33 -4.60 -0.45
CA LEU A 434 11.30 -3.93 0.35
C LEU A 434 11.73 -2.57 0.88
N VAL A 435 13.01 -2.28 0.88
CA VAL A 435 13.58 -1.05 1.47
C VAL A 435 13.02 0.21 0.80
N GLY A 436 12.67 0.17 -0.48
CA GLY A 436 12.13 1.31 -1.24
C GLY A 436 10.70 1.72 -0.88
N GLN A 437 9.98 0.97 -0.04
CA GLN A 437 8.54 1.17 0.17
C GLN A 437 8.15 2.51 0.83
N PRO A 438 8.90 3.07 1.79
CA PRO A 438 8.60 4.42 2.28
C PRO A 438 8.61 5.49 1.17
N LEU A 439 9.50 5.35 0.19
CA LEU A 439 9.58 6.27 -0.96
C LEU A 439 8.46 5.99 -1.97
N HIS A 440 8.13 4.70 -2.20
CA HIS A 440 7.02 4.30 -3.06
C HIS A 440 5.70 4.94 -2.64
N MET A 441 5.44 5.06 -1.33
CA MET A 441 4.24 5.71 -0.80
C MET A 441 4.19 7.25 -0.98
N SER A 442 5.09 7.81 -1.76
CA SER A 442 5.03 9.19 -2.28
C SER A 442 4.99 9.25 -3.81
N SER A 443 4.95 8.10 -4.47
CA SER A 443 4.97 7.98 -5.93
C SER A 443 3.65 8.42 -6.57
N PRO A 444 3.69 9.09 -7.74
CA PRO A 444 2.50 9.43 -8.51
C PRO A 444 1.76 8.21 -9.08
N LEU A 445 2.33 7.02 -8.96
CA LEU A 445 1.75 5.78 -9.47
C LEU A 445 0.91 5.03 -8.41
N VAL A 446 0.88 5.52 -7.17
CA VAL A 446 0.15 4.91 -6.05
C VAL A 446 -1.21 5.58 -5.86
N PRO A 447 -2.33 4.90 -6.16
CA PRO A 447 -3.67 5.48 -6.02
C PRO A 447 -3.97 5.97 -4.59
N ALA A 448 -3.53 5.24 -3.57
CA ALA A 448 -3.72 5.61 -2.17
C ALA A 448 -3.14 7.00 -1.82
N VAL A 449 -2.07 7.43 -2.49
CA VAL A 449 -1.49 8.77 -2.27
C VAL A 449 -2.43 9.87 -2.73
N TYR A 450 -3.20 9.65 -3.80
CA TYR A 450 -4.21 10.62 -4.26
C TYR A 450 -5.39 10.71 -3.27
N VAL A 451 -5.77 9.59 -2.65
CA VAL A 451 -6.73 9.61 -1.54
C VAL A 451 -6.19 10.46 -0.38
N LEU A 452 -4.93 10.22 0.01
CA LEU A 452 -4.27 10.98 1.08
C LEU A 452 -4.26 12.49 0.82
N VAL A 453 -3.75 12.92 -0.34
CA VAL A 453 -3.62 14.35 -0.65
C VAL A 453 -4.97 15.01 -0.95
N GLY A 454 -5.89 14.29 -1.59
CA GLY A 454 -7.24 14.76 -1.90
C GLY A 454 -8.05 15.03 -0.63
N MET A 455 -8.10 14.07 0.30
CA MET A 455 -8.77 14.25 1.60
C MET A 455 -8.11 15.33 2.46
N ALA A 456 -6.80 15.44 2.43
CA ALA A 456 -6.04 16.45 3.16
C ALA A 456 -6.09 17.83 2.48
N LYS A 457 -6.65 17.93 1.27
CA LYS A 457 -6.68 19.17 0.45
C LYS A 457 -5.29 19.77 0.25
N VAL A 458 -4.31 18.90 -0.04
CA VAL A 458 -2.91 19.25 -0.32
C VAL A 458 -2.64 18.99 -1.80
N GLU A 459 -1.91 19.87 -2.47
CA GLU A 459 -1.47 19.61 -3.83
C GLU A 459 -0.43 18.48 -3.85
N PHE A 460 -0.58 17.55 -4.82
CA PHE A 460 0.33 16.41 -4.96
C PHE A 460 1.80 16.86 -5.10
N GLY A 461 2.06 17.94 -5.82
CA GLY A 461 3.40 18.50 -6.00
C GLY A 461 4.06 18.96 -4.69
N ASP A 462 3.30 19.58 -3.80
CA ASP A 462 3.79 20.02 -2.51
C ASP A 462 4.07 18.86 -1.57
N HIS A 463 3.14 17.88 -1.55
CA HIS A 463 3.35 16.62 -0.83
C HIS A 463 4.64 15.95 -1.27
N THR A 464 4.83 15.73 -2.57
CA THR A 464 5.99 15.04 -3.13
C THR A 464 7.30 15.78 -2.83
N ARG A 465 7.36 17.10 -3.04
CA ARG A 465 8.55 17.92 -2.71
C ARG A 465 8.97 17.79 -1.25
N PHE A 466 8.00 17.69 -0.36
CA PHE A 466 8.28 17.57 1.06
C PHE A 466 8.72 16.15 1.41
N VAL A 467 7.97 15.14 0.95
CA VAL A 467 8.08 13.75 1.42
C VAL A 467 9.27 13.02 0.83
N VAL A 468 9.58 13.19 -0.47
CA VAL A 468 10.59 12.39 -1.18
C VAL A 468 11.94 12.35 -0.46
N LYS A 469 12.43 13.50 0.02
CA LYS A 469 13.73 13.58 0.73
C LYS A 469 13.73 12.79 2.04
N TRP A 470 12.64 12.87 2.81
CA TRP A 470 12.53 12.20 4.11
C TRP A 470 12.24 10.70 3.94
N ALA A 471 11.42 10.35 2.96
CA ALA A 471 11.13 8.97 2.60
C ALA A 471 12.38 8.27 2.07
N ALA A 472 13.17 8.90 1.19
CA ALA A 472 14.46 8.38 0.73
C ALA A 472 15.43 8.17 1.90
N LEU A 473 15.49 9.13 2.84
CA LEU A 473 16.31 8.98 4.05
C LEU A 473 15.82 7.81 4.93
N THR A 474 14.51 7.63 5.08
CA THR A 474 13.92 6.48 5.79
C THR A 474 14.34 5.16 5.13
N CYS A 475 14.29 5.09 3.79
CA CYS A 475 14.75 3.91 3.05
C CYS A 475 16.24 3.61 3.33
N LEU A 476 17.09 4.63 3.28
CA LEU A 476 18.52 4.46 3.56
C LEU A 476 18.78 4.02 5.00
N VAL A 477 18.01 4.50 5.96
CA VAL A 477 18.10 4.06 7.38
C VAL A 477 17.71 2.59 7.50
N ILE A 478 16.64 2.14 6.84
CA ILE A 478 16.21 0.73 6.84
C ILE A 478 17.28 -0.13 6.16
N LEU A 479 17.83 0.30 5.02
CA LEU A 479 18.88 -0.41 4.32
C LEU A 479 20.14 -0.56 5.19
N ALA A 480 20.59 0.54 5.80
CA ALA A 480 21.76 0.52 6.69
C ALA A 480 21.52 -0.38 7.91
N ALA A 481 20.32 -0.37 8.49
CA ALA A 481 19.97 -1.27 9.59
C ALA A 481 19.94 -2.73 9.13
N GLY A 482 19.37 -3.03 7.96
CA GLY A 482 19.35 -4.37 7.38
C GLY A 482 20.77 -4.93 7.16
N MET A 483 21.69 -4.10 6.65
CA MET A 483 23.09 -4.46 6.50
C MET A 483 23.79 -4.66 7.87
N LEU A 484 23.54 -3.76 8.82
CA LEU A 484 24.17 -3.81 10.15
C LEU A 484 23.78 -5.08 10.92
N PHE A 485 22.54 -5.52 10.76
CA PHE A 485 22.03 -6.74 11.39
C PHE A 485 22.33 -8.03 10.59
N GLY A 486 22.99 -7.92 9.42
CA GLY A 486 23.29 -9.06 8.56
C GLY A 486 22.02 -9.71 7.96
N ILE A 487 21.00 -8.91 7.67
CA ILE A 487 19.71 -9.35 7.10
C ILE A 487 19.72 -9.22 5.58
N ILE A 488 20.50 -8.25 5.09
CA ILE A 488 20.66 -7.86 3.69
C ILE A 488 22.15 -7.91 3.35
#